data_d646725362f7898c0e87bd1897c742e0
#
_entry.id   d646725362f7898c0e87bd1897c742e0
#
_cell.length_a   1.000
_cell.length_b   1.000
_cell.length_c   1.000
_cell.angle_alpha   90.00
_cell.angle_beta   90.00
_cell.angle_gamma   90.00
#
_symmetry.space_group_name_H-M   'P 1'
#
loop_
_entity.id
_entity.type
_entity.pdbx_description
1 polymer ?
#
loop_
_entity_poly.entity_id
_entity_poly.type
_entity_poly.pdbx_seq_one_letter_code
_entity_poly.pdbx_strand_id
1 'polypeptide(L)'
;MNMKPVLLIAAAALMLGVAGCDTSKYGQVEQGKVIAFDEAAQLVTVVHDTNIDPSNPKYDKMPPVVFKLPANRKEIGPLPKVGQRLQLNLEEKKLEIYDAQKQTLVYIDIPDADVQKDIGKEHALVKDQSFPKIDSEKGTITVYSGRLKALCTFGIPAGYENYPPETWTTGDEVRIYFKPESGQAGTRESPFQARRFMNITQTNIYKK
;
A
#
# COMPACT_ATOMS: atom_id res chain seq x y z
N MET A 1 39.59 -11.57 60.96
CA MET A 1 38.56 -10.48 60.98
C MET A 1 37.63 -10.62 59.81
N ASN A 2 36.39 -10.98 60.09
CA ASN A 2 35.36 -11.40 59.14
C ASN A 2 34.75 -10.21 58.34
N MET A 3 34.77 -10.25 57.05
CA MET A 3 33.90 -9.41 56.21
C MET A 3 33.12 -10.31 55.25
N LYS A 4 31.99 -10.69 55.64
CA LYS A 4 30.57 -10.43 55.30
C LYS A 4 30.19 -10.73 53.85
N PRO A 5 29.36 -11.73 53.63
CA PRO A 5 28.67 -12.00 52.36
C PRO A 5 27.33 -11.21 52.31
N VAL A 6 27.35 -9.95 51.93
CA VAL A 6 26.12 -9.11 51.79
C VAL A 6 25.89 -8.64 50.33
N LEU A 7 26.80 -8.95 49.43
CA LEU A 7 26.74 -8.38 48.04
C LEU A 7 26.11 -9.31 46.98
N LEU A 8 25.54 -10.44 47.36
CA LEU A 8 25.03 -11.44 46.43
C LEU A 8 23.50 -11.52 46.30
N ILE A 9 22.74 -10.68 47.01
CA ILE A 9 21.29 -10.70 46.99
C ILE A 9 20.68 -9.60 46.08
N ALA A 10 21.46 -8.58 45.68
CA ALA A 10 20.94 -7.46 44.89
C ALA A 10 20.90 -7.72 43.39
N ALA A 11 21.52 -8.81 42.89
CA ALA A 11 21.57 -9.10 41.43
C ALA A 11 20.42 -10.00 40.94
N ALA A 12 19.63 -10.61 41.82
CA ALA A 12 18.55 -11.54 41.43
C ALA A 12 17.19 -10.86 41.23
N ALA A 13 17.04 -9.59 41.59
CA ALA A 13 15.73 -8.88 41.56
C ALA A 13 15.50 -8.10 40.25
N LEU A 14 16.44 -8.03 39.30
CA LEU A 14 16.32 -7.26 38.03
C LEU A 14 15.92 -8.09 36.81
N MET A 15 15.65 -9.38 36.96
CA MET A 15 15.26 -10.26 35.82
C MET A 15 13.76 -10.57 35.72
N LEU A 16 12.91 -9.85 36.42
CA LEU A 16 11.45 -10.12 36.46
C LEU A 16 10.60 -9.06 35.75
N GLY A 17 11.15 -8.31 34.80
CA GLY A 17 10.47 -7.15 34.22
C GLY A 17 10.22 -7.15 32.72
N VAL A 18 10.38 -8.27 32.01
CA VAL A 18 10.01 -8.33 30.58
C VAL A 18 8.99 -9.45 30.37
N ALA A 19 7.87 -9.36 31.06
CA ALA A 19 6.65 -9.97 30.54
C ALA A 19 6.24 -9.10 29.35
N GLY A 20 6.82 -9.35 28.18
CA GLY A 20 6.41 -8.74 26.93
C GLY A 20 4.92 -9.00 26.79
N CYS A 21 4.10 -7.95 26.72
CA CYS A 21 2.71 -8.08 26.37
C CYS A 21 2.64 -8.91 25.09
N ASP A 22 2.07 -10.10 25.18
CA ASP A 22 1.83 -10.96 24.03
C ASP A 22 0.81 -10.26 23.12
N THR A 23 1.33 -9.44 22.18
CA THR A 23 0.52 -8.70 21.22
C THR A 23 -0.19 -9.62 20.23
N SER A 24 0.16 -10.91 20.19
CA SER A 24 -0.50 -11.91 19.33
C SER A 24 -1.98 -12.12 19.69
N LYS A 25 -2.37 -11.79 20.93
CA LYS A 25 -3.78 -11.84 21.38
C LYS A 25 -4.65 -10.75 20.76
N TYR A 26 -4.05 -9.66 20.31
CA TYR A 26 -4.77 -8.54 19.72
C TYR A 26 -4.75 -8.66 18.20
N GLY A 27 -5.84 -8.20 17.55
CA GLY A 27 -5.85 -8.07 16.11
C GLY A 27 -4.88 -6.98 15.65
N GLN A 28 -4.48 -7.06 14.40
CA GLN A 28 -3.61 -6.10 13.73
C GLN A 28 -4.37 -5.38 12.63
N VAL A 29 -3.91 -4.20 12.29
CA VAL A 29 -4.42 -3.42 11.15
C VAL A 29 -3.29 -3.25 10.17
N GLU A 30 -3.52 -3.71 8.94
CA GLU A 30 -2.69 -3.43 7.79
C GLU A 30 -3.32 -2.29 7.00
N GLN A 31 -2.54 -1.29 6.63
CA GLN A 31 -2.93 -0.26 5.67
C GLN A 31 -1.98 -0.30 4.49
N GLY A 32 -2.51 -0.11 3.29
CA GLY A 32 -1.67 -0.08 2.13
C GLY A 32 -2.42 -0.07 0.81
N LYS A 33 -1.67 -0.15 -0.27
CA LYS A 33 -2.16 -0.03 -1.63
C LYS A 33 -2.38 -1.39 -2.28
N VAL A 34 -3.54 -1.57 -2.89
CA VAL A 34 -3.88 -2.82 -3.58
C VAL A 34 -3.19 -2.88 -4.94
N ILE A 35 -2.36 -3.91 -5.10
CA ILE A 35 -1.61 -4.17 -6.34
C ILE A 35 -2.13 -5.38 -7.12
N ALA A 36 -2.92 -6.26 -6.48
CA ALA A 36 -3.60 -7.36 -7.13
C ALA A 36 -4.87 -7.76 -6.37
N PHE A 37 -5.86 -8.26 -7.09
CA PHE A 37 -7.10 -8.80 -6.53
C PHE A 37 -7.55 -10.01 -7.37
N ASP A 38 -7.59 -11.17 -6.74
CA ASP A 38 -8.15 -12.40 -7.31
C ASP A 38 -9.57 -12.55 -6.78
N GLU A 39 -10.55 -12.17 -7.60
CA GLU A 39 -11.96 -12.20 -7.21
C GLU A 39 -12.46 -13.62 -6.99
N ALA A 40 -12.00 -14.61 -7.76
CA ALA A 40 -12.44 -16.00 -7.64
C ALA A 40 -11.94 -16.62 -6.33
N ALA A 41 -10.69 -16.36 -5.97
CA ALA A 41 -10.10 -16.81 -4.71
C ALA A 41 -10.41 -15.89 -3.53
N GLN A 42 -10.96 -14.70 -3.78
CA GLN A 42 -11.17 -13.63 -2.79
C GLN A 42 -9.86 -13.23 -2.09
N LEU A 43 -8.76 -13.15 -2.86
CA LEU A 43 -7.44 -12.77 -2.37
C LEU A 43 -7.09 -11.35 -2.80
N VAL A 44 -6.68 -10.52 -1.85
CA VAL A 44 -6.17 -9.18 -2.10
C VAL A 44 -4.70 -9.11 -1.71
N THR A 45 -3.88 -8.54 -2.60
CA THR A 45 -2.44 -8.31 -2.36
C THR A 45 -2.19 -6.83 -2.14
N VAL A 46 -1.51 -6.52 -1.05
CA VAL A 46 -1.32 -5.14 -0.58
C VAL A 46 0.16 -4.86 -0.35
N VAL A 47 0.64 -3.73 -0.89
CA VAL A 47 1.92 -3.13 -0.47
C VAL A 47 1.65 -2.27 0.76
N HIS A 48 2.36 -2.55 1.84
CA HIS A 48 2.20 -1.90 3.13
C HIS A 48 2.55 -0.40 3.06
N ASP A 49 1.68 0.44 3.61
CA ASP A 49 1.96 1.84 3.91
C ASP A 49 2.55 1.93 5.32
N THR A 50 3.83 2.22 5.42
CA THR A 50 4.54 2.33 6.70
C THR A 50 4.32 3.68 7.40
N ASN A 51 3.66 4.64 6.73
CA ASN A 51 3.33 5.93 7.32
C ASN A 51 1.85 5.99 7.71
N ILE A 52 1.59 6.37 8.95
CA ILE A 52 0.23 6.54 9.47
C ILE A 52 -0.48 7.74 8.81
N ASP A 53 0.29 8.73 8.32
CA ASP A 53 -0.26 9.92 7.66
C ASP A 53 -0.73 9.59 6.23
N PRO A 54 -2.05 9.52 5.97
CA PRO A 54 -2.58 9.20 4.64
C PRO A 54 -2.29 10.28 3.58
N SER A 55 -1.87 11.48 3.99
CA SER A 55 -1.43 12.53 3.07
C SER A 55 -0.01 12.33 2.56
N ASN A 56 0.78 11.51 3.25
CA ASN A 56 2.17 11.21 2.88
C ASN A 56 2.48 9.70 3.03
N PRO A 57 1.84 8.82 2.24
CA PRO A 57 2.05 7.38 2.34
C PRO A 57 3.48 6.99 1.98
N LYS A 58 3.98 5.90 2.56
CA LYS A 58 5.32 5.37 2.31
C LYS A 58 5.26 3.86 2.09
N TYR A 59 5.63 3.43 0.89
CA TYR A 59 5.54 2.04 0.44
C TYR A 59 6.95 1.43 0.31
N ASP A 60 7.61 1.19 1.43
CA ASP A 60 9.01 0.71 1.46
C ASP A 60 9.17 -0.69 2.04
N LYS A 61 8.07 -1.33 2.44
CA LYS A 61 8.10 -2.66 3.03
C LYS A 61 7.73 -3.75 2.04
N MET A 62 8.64 -4.66 1.82
CA MET A 62 8.50 -5.82 0.95
C MET A 62 8.71 -7.13 1.75
N PRO A 63 8.18 -8.25 1.29
CA PRO A 63 7.28 -8.43 0.15
C PRO A 63 5.86 -7.91 0.45
N PRO A 64 5.01 -7.73 -0.60
CA PRO A 64 3.58 -7.46 -0.42
C PRO A 64 2.88 -8.55 0.38
N VAL A 65 1.83 -8.19 1.07
CA VAL A 65 1.09 -9.11 1.95
C VAL A 65 -0.24 -9.51 1.29
N VAL A 66 -0.57 -10.79 1.38
CA VAL A 66 -1.80 -11.35 0.82
C VAL A 66 -2.80 -11.63 1.94
N PHE A 67 -4.03 -11.16 1.71
CA PHE A 67 -5.16 -11.37 2.60
C PHE A 67 -6.29 -12.07 1.86
N LYS A 68 -6.94 -13.01 2.54
CA LYS A 68 -8.22 -13.54 2.13
C LYS A 68 -9.33 -12.66 2.70
N LEU A 69 -10.26 -12.22 1.85
CA LEU A 69 -11.37 -11.37 2.28
C LEU A 69 -12.28 -12.09 3.28
N PRO A 70 -12.99 -11.35 4.16
CA PRO A 70 -13.95 -11.93 5.09
C PRO A 70 -15.03 -12.73 4.37
N ALA A 71 -15.46 -13.87 4.96
CA ALA A 71 -16.62 -14.61 4.46
C ALA A 71 -17.94 -13.82 4.64
N ASN A 72 -18.03 -13.01 5.70
CA ASN A 72 -19.17 -12.14 5.95
C ASN A 72 -19.10 -10.89 5.07
N ARG A 73 -20.01 -10.78 4.11
CA ARG A 73 -20.12 -9.63 3.19
C ARG A 73 -20.32 -8.28 3.89
N LYS A 74 -20.89 -8.25 5.09
CA LYS A 74 -21.06 -7.01 5.88
C LYS A 74 -19.74 -6.42 6.37
N GLU A 75 -18.69 -7.25 6.42
CA GLU A 75 -17.34 -6.83 6.82
C GLU A 75 -16.46 -6.42 5.63
N ILE A 76 -17.03 -6.40 4.42
CA ILE A 76 -16.34 -6.03 3.19
C ILE A 76 -16.91 -4.70 2.69
N GLY A 77 -16.07 -3.67 2.62
CA GLY A 77 -16.37 -2.42 1.93
C GLY A 77 -16.41 -2.60 0.40
N PRO A 78 -16.45 -1.51 -0.37
CA PRO A 78 -16.35 -1.58 -1.82
C PRO A 78 -15.12 -2.39 -2.27
N LEU A 79 -15.28 -3.23 -3.31
CA LEU A 79 -14.17 -4.01 -3.86
C LEU A 79 -13.08 -3.08 -4.39
N PRO A 80 -11.80 -3.44 -4.25
CA PRO A 80 -10.71 -2.53 -4.56
C PRO A 80 -10.45 -2.43 -6.06
N LYS A 81 -10.11 -1.23 -6.52
CA LYS A 81 -9.44 -1.02 -7.78
C LYS A 81 -7.96 -1.43 -7.64
N VAL A 82 -7.48 -2.22 -8.57
CA VAL A 82 -6.08 -2.66 -8.64
C VAL A 82 -5.24 -1.65 -9.40
N GLY A 83 -3.98 -1.46 -8.98
CA GLY A 83 -3.01 -0.68 -9.72
C GLY A 83 -1.62 -0.74 -9.08
N GLN A 84 -0.61 -0.72 -9.92
CA GLN A 84 0.78 -0.94 -9.51
C GLN A 84 1.53 0.38 -9.25
N ARG A 85 0.99 1.53 -9.69
CA ARG A 85 1.56 2.83 -9.36
C ARG A 85 1.24 3.20 -7.91
N LEU A 86 2.28 3.22 -7.08
CA LEU A 86 2.18 3.49 -5.66
C LEU A 86 2.18 4.99 -5.38
N GLN A 87 3.17 5.70 -5.93
CA GLN A 87 3.35 7.12 -5.69
C GLN A 87 3.78 7.88 -6.95
N LEU A 88 3.39 9.16 -7.02
CA LEU A 88 3.89 10.15 -7.96
C LEU A 88 4.53 11.26 -7.14
N ASN A 89 5.85 11.44 -7.28
CA ASN A 89 6.59 12.53 -6.68
C ASN A 89 6.88 13.59 -7.76
N LEU A 90 6.15 14.71 -7.69
CA LEU A 90 6.28 15.79 -8.68
C LEU A 90 7.51 16.66 -8.44
N GLU A 91 8.03 16.71 -7.22
CA GLU A 91 9.22 17.51 -6.88
C GLU A 91 10.48 16.82 -7.39
N GLU A 92 10.60 15.53 -7.13
CA GLU A 92 11.72 14.72 -7.60
C GLU A 92 11.54 14.22 -9.04
N LYS A 93 10.37 14.47 -9.65
CA LYS A 93 10.00 13.95 -10.98
C LYS A 93 10.20 12.43 -11.08
N LYS A 94 9.60 11.72 -10.14
CA LYS A 94 9.71 10.25 -10.04
C LYS A 94 8.35 9.60 -9.88
N LEU A 95 8.25 8.40 -10.43
CA LEU A 95 7.18 7.44 -10.16
C LEU A 95 7.72 6.32 -9.28
N GLU A 96 6.94 5.92 -8.31
CA GLU A 96 7.15 4.68 -7.59
C GLU A 96 6.08 3.68 -8.03
N ILE A 97 6.52 2.52 -8.50
CA ILE A 97 5.65 1.43 -8.93
C ILE A 97 6.03 0.13 -8.22
N TYR A 98 5.07 -0.76 -8.09
CA TYR A 98 5.34 -2.17 -7.87
C TYR A 98 5.47 -2.87 -9.21
N ASP A 99 6.67 -3.31 -9.56
CA ASP A 99 6.90 -4.07 -10.78
C ASP A 99 6.50 -5.53 -10.54
N ALA A 100 5.35 -5.92 -11.06
CA ALA A 100 4.80 -7.27 -10.86
C ALA A 100 5.62 -8.36 -11.58
N GLN A 101 6.39 -8.02 -12.62
CA GLN A 101 7.26 -8.99 -13.30
C GLN A 101 8.54 -9.25 -12.50
N LYS A 102 9.09 -8.20 -11.88
CA LYS A 102 10.29 -8.29 -11.03
C LYS A 102 9.97 -8.52 -9.55
N GLN A 103 8.69 -8.43 -9.17
CA GLN A 103 8.19 -8.54 -7.80
C GLN A 103 8.92 -7.62 -6.80
N THR A 104 9.17 -6.39 -7.20
CA THR A 104 9.91 -5.41 -6.41
C THR A 104 9.38 -4.00 -6.62
N LEU A 105 9.78 -3.10 -5.74
CA LEU A 105 9.56 -1.67 -5.92
C LEU A 105 10.58 -1.12 -6.92
N VAL A 106 10.12 -0.25 -7.80
CA VAL A 106 10.95 0.43 -8.79
C VAL A 106 10.64 1.91 -8.77
N TYR A 107 11.70 2.72 -8.80
CA TYR A 107 11.63 4.16 -8.94
C TYR A 107 12.01 4.52 -10.39
N ILE A 108 11.12 5.21 -11.08
CA ILE A 108 11.26 5.58 -12.48
C ILE A 108 11.39 7.10 -12.55
N ASP A 109 12.50 7.58 -13.11
CA ASP A 109 12.68 9.00 -13.38
C ASP A 109 11.83 9.44 -14.57
N ILE A 110 11.15 10.58 -14.44
CA ILE A 110 10.32 11.22 -15.47
C ILE A 110 10.74 12.68 -15.65
N PRO A 111 12.01 12.97 -16.06
CA PRO A 111 12.59 14.31 -16.03
C PRO A 111 11.82 15.31 -16.90
N ASP A 112 11.27 14.85 -18.03
CA ASP A 112 10.57 15.66 -19.03
C ASP A 112 9.04 15.65 -18.84
N ALA A 113 8.57 15.27 -17.66
CA ALA A 113 7.14 15.24 -17.37
C ALA A 113 6.51 16.64 -17.47
N ASP A 114 5.46 16.75 -18.28
CA ASP A 114 4.53 17.89 -18.29
C ASP A 114 3.53 17.74 -17.13
N VAL A 115 3.49 18.74 -16.26
CA VAL A 115 2.67 18.71 -15.03
C VAL A 115 1.73 19.90 -15.01
N GLN A 116 0.43 19.60 -15.05
CA GLN A 116 -0.64 20.57 -14.83
C GLN A 116 -1.15 20.43 -13.40
N LYS A 117 -0.98 21.49 -12.60
CA LYS A 117 -1.41 21.56 -11.20
C LYS A 117 -2.82 22.16 -11.07
N ASP A 118 -3.37 22.08 -9.87
CA ASP A 118 -4.71 22.59 -9.49
C ASP A 118 -5.87 21.92 -10.25
N ILE A 119 -5.65 20.72 -10.76
CA ILE A 119 -6.63 19.91 -11.46
C ILE A 119 -7.45 19.12 -10.44
N GLY A 120 -8.60 19.67 -10.01
CA GLY A 120 -9.56 18.97 -9.16
C GLY A 120 -10.36 17.92 -9.94
N LYS A 121 -11.09 17.03 -9.23
CA LYS A 121 -11.89 15.95 -9.84
C LYS A 121 -12.97 16.44 -10.81
N GLU A 122 -13.50 17.65 -10.58
CA GLU A 122 -14.54 18.27 -11.42
C GLU A 122 -13.96 19.09 -12.59
N HIS A 123 -12.64 19.16 -12.72
CA HIS A 123 -11.99 19.87 -13.80
C HIS A 123 -12.25 19.18 -15.15
N ALA A 124 -12.51 19.95 -16.21
CA ALA A 124 -12.88 19.44 -17.54
C ALA A 124 -11.88 18.42 -18.12
N LEU A 125 -10.60 18.50 -17.77
CA LEU A 125 -9.57 17.58 -18.23
C LEU A 125 -9.66 16.18 -17.60
N VAL A 126 -10.35 16.04 -16.46
CA VAL A 126 -10.37 14.77 -15.70
C VAL A 126 -11.79 14.28 -15.40
N LYS A 127 -12.77 15.17 -15.38
CA LYS A 127 -14.18 14.80 -15.20
C LYS A 127 -14.59 13.82 -16.30
N ASP A 128 -15.22 12.72 -15.89
CA ASP A 128 -15.70 11.66 -16.77
C ASP A 128 -14.57 11.01 -17.63
N GLN A 129 -13.30 11.16 -17.23
CA GLN A 129 -12.16 10.58 -17.89
C GLN A 129 -11.57 9.41 -17.07
N SER A 130 -11.08 8.41 -17.81
CA SER A 130 -10.34 7.29 -17.21
C SER A 130 -8.83 7.50 -17.34
N PHE A 131 -8.08 7.15 -16.30
CA PHE A 131 -6.63 7.20 -16.29
C PHE A 131 -6.04 5.85 -15.81
N PRO A 132 -4.84 5.47 -16.33
CA PRO A 132 -3.95 6.20 -17.23
C PRO A 132 -4.51 6.31 -18.66
N LYS A 133 -4.08 7.35 -19.40
CA LYS A 133 -4.23 7.41 -20.86
C LYS A 133 -2.85 7.11 -21.48
N ILE A 134 -2.80 6.09 -22.31
CA ILE A 134 -1.58 5.67 -23.00
C ILE A 134 -1.75 6.04 -24.47
N ASP A 135 -0.88 6.88 -24.98
CA ASP A 135 -0.79 7.28 -26.38
C ASP A 135 0.43 6.59 -27.01
N SER A 136 0.19 5.46 -27.68
CA SER A 136 1.26 4.66 -28.26
C SER A 136 1.92 5.34 -29.47
N GLU A 137 1.20 6.24 -30.19
CA GLU A 137 1.75 6.96 -31.33
C GLU A 137 2.75 8.02 -30.87
N LYS A 138 2.44 8.72 -29.79
CA LYS A 138 3.34 9.71 -29.17
C LYS A 138 4.32 9.11 -28.18
N GLY A 139 4.15 7.83 -27.82
CA GLY A 139 4.96 7.18 -26.79
C GLY A 139 4.80 7.83 -25.42
N THR A 140 3.58 8.26 -25.04
CA THR A 140 3.35 8.99 -23.78
C THR A 140 2.29 8.33 -22.91
N ILE A 141 2.40 8.58 -21.62
CA ILE A 141 1.45 8.17 -20.59
C ILE A 141 0.99 9.41 -19.83
N THR A 142 -0.33 9.57 -19.73
CA THR A 142 -0.93 10.61 -18.87
C THR A 142 -1.58 9.97 -17.66
N VAL A 143 -1.19 10.38 -16.48
CA VAL A 143 -1.75 9.93 -15.21
C VAL A 143 -2.37 11.10 -14.44
N TYR A 144 -3.43 10.81 -13.69
CA TYR A 144 -4.04 11.77 -12.78
C TYR A 144 -3.77 11.38 -11.32
N SER A 145 -3.48 12.36 -10.50
CA SER A 145 -3.39 12.21 -9.05
C SER A 145 -4.39 13.15 -8.37
N GLY A 146 -5.48 12.59 -7.85
CA GLY A 146 -6.48 13.36 -7.11
C GLY A 146 -5.92 13.93 -5.79
N ARG A 147 -4.95 13.26 -5.16
CA ARG A 147 -4.27 13.73 -3.96
C ARG A 147 -3.43 14.98 -4.24
N LEU A 148 -2.66 14.96 -5.31
CA LEU A 148 -1.79 16.08 -5.72
C LEU A 148 -2.55 17.13 -6.52
N LYS A 149 -3.83 16.87 -6.88
CA LYS A 149 -4.62 17.67 -7.83
C LYS A 149 -3.83 17.99 -9.10
N ALA A 150 -3.20 16.97 -9.67
CA ALA A 150 -2.30 17.15 -10.80
C ALA A 150 -2.53 16.10 -11.88
N LEU A 151 -2.43 16.57 -13.13
CA LEU A 151 -2.32 15.76 -14.33
C LEU A 151 -0.86 15.77 -14.75
N CYS A 152 -0.29 14.59 -14.98
CA CYS A 152 1.11 14.42 -15.32
C CYS A 152 1.24 13.57 -16.59
N THR A 153 1.88 14.12 -17.63
CA THR A 153 2.16 13.42 -18.89
C THR A 153 3.68 13.24 -19.03
N PHE A 154 4.12 12.02 -19.30
CA PHE A 154 5.53 11.69 -19.46
C PHE A 154 5.71 10.65 -20.56
N GLY A 155 6.92 10.55 -21.12
CA GLY A 155 7.27 9.51 -22.10
C GLY A 155 7.24 8.12 -21.50
N ILE A 156 6.87 7.11 -22.28
CA ILE A 156 6.96 5.70 -21.85
C ILE A 156 8.42 5.40 -21.48
N PRO A 157 8.72 4.99 -20.25
CA PRO A 157 10.09 4.74 -19.83
C PRO A 157 10.71 3.55 -20.60
N ALA A 158 12.00 3.62 -20.87
CA ALA A 158 12.71 2.55 -21.57
C ALA A 158 12.60 1.21 -20.83
N GLY A 159 12.23 0.15 -21.55
CA GLY A 159 11.99 -1.17 -21.00
C GLY A 159 10.58 -1.39 -20.44
N TYR A 160 9.70 -0.38 -20.55
CA TYR A 160 8.30 -0.47 -20.09
C TYR A 160 7.28 -0.35 -21.23
N GLU A 161 7.71 -0.43 -22.49
CA GLU A 161 6.89 -0.24 -23.68
C GLU A 161 5.73 -1.24 -23.76
N ASN A 162 5.96 -2.46 -23.26
CA ASN A 162 5.00 -3.56 -23.31
C ASN A 162 4.35 -3.86 -21.93
N TYR A 163 4.49 -2.97 -20.97
CA TYR A 163 3.87 -3.16 -19.68
C TYR A 163 2.36 -2.84 -19.72
N PRO A 164 1.54 -3.58 -18.96
CA PRO A 164 0.10 -3.41 -19.01
C PRO A 164 -0.33 -2.07 -18.37
N PRO A 165 -1.53 -1.54 -18.69
CA PRO A 165 -2.02 -0.27 -18.15
C PRO A 165 -2.09 -0.22 -16.61
N GLU A 166 -2.25 -1.37 -15.95
CA GLU A 166 -2.27 -1.51 -14.49
C GLU A 166 -0.99 -1.00 -13.84
N THR A 167 0.15 -1.08 -14.54
CA THR A 167 1.45 -0.57 -14.08
C THR A 167 1.38 0.93 -13.77
N TRP A 168 0.65 1.67 -14.57
CA TRP A 168 0.50 3.14 -14.46
C TRP A 168 -0.75 3.56 -13.69
N THR A 169 -1.65 2.61 -13.44
CA THR A 169 -2.87 2.82 -12.66
C THR A 169 -2.52 2.88 -11.17
N THR A 170 -3.12 3.81 -10.43
CA THR A 170 -3.05 3.76 -8.96
C THR A 170 -4.13 2.82 -8.42
N GLY A 171 -3.74 1.88 -7.57
CA GLY A 171 -4.66 1.06 -6.82
C GLY A 171 -5.33 1.82 -5.67
N ASP A 172 -6.39 1.25 -5.14
CA ASP A 172 -7.05 1.80 -3.96
C ASP A 172 -6.21 1.59 -2.71
N GLU A 173 -6.29 2.55 -1.81
CA GLU A 173 -5.80 2.43 -0.45
C GLU A 173 -6.83 1.70 0.39
N VAL A 174 -6.38 0.71 1.14
CA VAL A 174 -7.26 -0.12 1.97
C VAL A 174 -6.74 -0.22 3.40
N ARG A 175 -7.65 -0.51 4.31
CA ARG A 175 -7.34 -0.83 5.69
C ARG A 175 -7.97 -2.16 6.04
N ILE A 176 -7.15 -3.10 6.52
CA ILE A 176 -7.54 -4.49 6.74
C ILE A 176 -7.29 -4.83 8.21
N TYR A 177 -8.35 -5.18 8.93
CA TYR A 177 -8.23 -5.74 10.26
C TYR A 177 -8.14 -7.26 10.17
N PHE A 178 -7.14 -7.85 10.80
CA PHE A 178 -6.90 -9.28 10.84
C PHE A 178 -6.30 -9.70 12.18
N LYS A 179 -6.35 -10.96 12.46
CA LYS A 179 -5.63 -11.55 13.59
C LYS A 179 -4.76 -12.67 13.03
N PRO A 180 -3.43 -12.53 13.08
CA PRO A 180 -2.55 -13.59 12.62
C PRO A 180 -2.80 -14.88 13.40
N GLU A 181 -2.88 -15.98 12.66
CA GLU A 181 -3.03 -17.33 13.22
C GLU A 181 -1.74 -18.12 12.95
N SER A 182 -1.49 -19.12 13.77
CA SER A 182 -0.29 -19.96 13.60
C SER A 182 -0.28 -20.60 12.21
N GLY A 183 0.86 -20.52 11.53
CA GLY A 183 1.04 -21.07 10.19
C GLY A 183 0.65 -20.15 9.04
N GLN A 184 0.06 -18.98 9.31
CA GLN A 184 -0.17 -17.96 8.27
C GLN A 184 1.08 -17.12 8.04
N ALA A 185 1.41 -16.88 6.76
CA ALA A 185 2.62 -16.14 6.36
C ALA A 185 2.32 -14.87 5.54
N GLY A 186 1.05 -14.62 5.21
CA GLY A 186 0.68 -13.49 4.35
C GLY A 186 1.11 -13.65 2.90
N THR A 187 1.28 -14.89 2.44
CA THR A 187 1.57 -15.24 1.04
C THR A 187 0.32 -15.74 0.34
N ARG A 188 0.39 -15.95 -0.98
CA ARG A 188 -0.74 -16.49 -1.75
C ARG A 188 -1.14 -17.90 -1.28
N GLU A 189 -0.16 -18.73 -0.93
CA GLU A 189 -0.34 -20.11 -0.45
C GLU A 189 -0.84 -20.15 1.00
N SER A 190 -0.48 -19.13 1.79
CA SER A 190 -0.81 -19.02 3.21
C SER A 190 -1.23 -17.59 3.56
N PRO A 191 -2.38 -17.10 3.04
CA PRO A 191 -2.83 -15.73 3.23
C PRO A 191 -3.27 -15.49 4.67
N PHE A 192 -3.16 -14.25 5.14
CA PHE A 192 -3.83 -13.85 6.37
C PHE A 192 -5.34 -13.78 6.16
N GLN A 193 -6.12 -14.28 7.13
CA GLN A 193 -7.57 -14.16 7.10
C GLN A 193 -7.99 -12.76 7.57
N ALA A 194 -8.47 -11.94 6.67
CA ALA A 194 -9.07 -10.66 7.02
C ALA A 194 -10.37 -10.88 7.81
N ARG A 195 -10.58 -10.09 8.85
CA ARG A 195 -11.83 -10.02 9.61
C ARG A 195 -12.67 -8.84 9.19
N ARG A 196 -12.03 -7.77 8.72
CA ARG A 196 -12.69 -6.61 8.14
C ARG A 196 -11.81 -6.03 7.03
N PHE A 197 -12.45 -5.65 5.93
CA PHE A 197 -11.82 -4.99 4.79
C PHE A 197 -12.50 -3.66 4.54
N MET A 198 -11.74 -2.58 4.55
CA MET A 198 -12.21 -1.22 4.30
C MET A 198 -11.47 -0.62 3.12
N ASN A 199 -12.18 -0.25 2.07
CA ASN A 199 -11.62 0.54 0.99
C ASN A 199 -11.69 2.02 1.37
N ILE A 200 -10.59 2.59 1.83
CA ILE A 200 -10.54 3.98 2.31
C ILE A 200 -10.46 5.00 1.18
N THR A 201 -10.07 4.58 -0.04
CA THR A 201 -10.12 5.43 -1.23
C THR A 201 -11.55 5.70 -1.67
N GLN A 202 -12.40 4.66 -1.68
CA GLN A 202 -13.79 4.76 -2.15
C GLN A 202 -14.75 5.17 -1.02
N THR A 203 -14.45 4.77 0.21
CA THR A 203 -15.24 5.16 1.37
C THR A 203 -14.69 6.48 1.92
N ASN A 204 -15.43 7.57 1.68
CA ASN A 204 -15.02 8.86 2.23
C ASN A 204 -15.31 8.89 3.74
N ILE A 205 -14.38 8.35 4.54
CA ILE A 205 -14.49 8.30 6.01
C ILE A 205 -14.44 9.68 6.67
N TYR A 206 -14.13 10.74 5.90
CA TYR A 206 -14.06 12.12 6.36
C TYR A 206 -15.28 12.98 5.96
N LYS A 207 -16.25 12.44 5.21
CA LYS A 207 -17.54 13.08 5.02
C LYS A 207 -18.40 12.79 6.24
N LYS A 208 -18.42 13.72 7.18
CA LYS A 208 -19.52 13.88 8.13
C LYS A 208 -20.62 14.72 7.51
#